data_f30fb099c2ca377c1fc30e892b0bf712
#
_entry.id   f30fb099c2ca377c1fc30e892b0bf712
#
_cell.length_a   1.000
_cell.length_b   1.000
_cell.length_c   1.000
_cell.angle_alpha   90.00
_cell.angle_beta   90.00
_cell.angle_gamma   90.00
#
_symmetry.space_group_name_H-M   'P 1'
#
loop_
_entity.id
_entity.type
_entity.pdbx_description
1 polymer ?
#
loop_
_entity_poly.entity_id
_entity_poly.type
_entity_poly.pdbx_seq_one_letter_code
_entity_poly.pdbx_strand_id
1 'polypeptide(L)'
;MRLKRLRKELIKRGAIPYLITDLKNIKYLTGFSGSNGYLIVSEKNSIFISDSRYEEYAKSVIPEDCEFFLQEGNAFEAISSTIKKRGIKEIYVEASN
;
A
#
# COMPACT_ATOMS: atom_id res chain seq x y z
N MET A 1 6.27 -15.44 1.09
CA MET A 1 6.08 -14.04 1.53
C MET A 1 4.63 -13.69 1.70
N ARG A 2 4.32 -12.99 2.77
CA ARG A 2 2.94 -12.67 3.15
C ARG A 2 2.21 -11.81 2.13
N LEU A 3 2.88 -10.78 1.62
CA LEU A 3 2.27 -9.90 0.63
C LEU A 3 1.95 -10.63 -0.66
N LYS A 4 2.84 -11.51 -1.11
CA LYS A 4 2.59 -12.29 -2.32
C LYS A 4 1.40 -13.23 -2.16
N ARG A 5 1.25 -13.82 -0.99
CA ARG A 5 0.09 -14.68 -0.70
C ARG A 5 -1.21 -13.91 -0.77
N LEU A 6 -1.22 -12.73 -0.13
CA LEU A 6 -2.39 -11.87 -0.15
C LEU A 6 -2.73 -11.45 -1.58
N ARG A 7 -1.70 -11.07 -2.36
CA ARG A 7 -1.91 -10.68 -3.75
C ARG A 7 -2.58 -11.78 -4.56
N LYS A 8 -2.10 -13.00 -4.42
CA LYS A 8 -2.70 -14.14 -5.12
C LYS A 8 -4.16 -14.33 -4.75
N GLU A 9 -4.46 -14.21 -3.46
CA GLU A 9 -5.83 -14.36 -2.98
C GLU A 9 -6.74 -13.27 -3.50
N LEU A 10 -6.24 -12.02 -3.51
CA LEU A 10 -7.00 -10.89 -4.00
C LEU A 10 -7.26 -10.98 -5.51
N ILE A 11 -6.28 -11.49 -6.25
CA ILE A 11 -6.45 -11.71 -7.70
C ILE A 11 -7.56 -12.73 -7.93
N LYS A 12 -7.56 -13.83 -7.19
CA LYS A 12 -8.60 -14.84 -7.30
C LYS A 12 -9.98 -14.28 -7.05
N ARG A 13 -10.10 -13.35 -6.11
CA ARG A 13 -11.37 -12.75 -5.73
C ARG A 13 -11.76 -11.55 -6.60
N GLY A 14 -10.88 -11.15 -7.51
CA GLY A 14 -11.12 -9.98 -8.34
C GLY A 14 -11.12 -8.68 -7.54
N ALA A 15 -10.38 -8.63 -6.43
CA ALA A 15 -10.37 -7.50 -5.51
C ALA A 15 -9.07 -6.70 -5.56
N ILE A 16 -8.55 -6.50 -6.74
CA ILE A 16 -7.32 -5.73 -6.97
C ILE A 16 -7.64 -4.55 -7.88
N PRO A 17 -7.05 -3.35 -7.67
CA PRO A 17 -6.15 -2.96 -6.56
C PRO A 17 -6.88 -2.85 -5.22
N TYR A 18 -6.16 -3.11 -4.14
CA TYR A 18 -6.75 -3.18 -2.80
C TYR A 18 -5.98 -2.27 -1.84
N LEU A 19 -6.67 -1.34 -1.20
CA LEU A 19 -6.06 -0.37 -0.28
C LEU A 19 -6.12 -0.87 1.16
N ILE A 20 -4.98 -0.89 1.81
CA ILE A 20 -4.87 -1.27 3.22
C ILE A 20 -4.40 -0.06 4.01
N THR A 21 -5.15 0.30 5.04
CA THR A 21 -4.86 1.44 5.89
C THR A 21 -4.56 1.06 7.34
N ASP A 22 -4.89 -0.16 7.75
CA ASP A 22 -4.65 -0.62 9.10
C ASP A 22 -3.15 -0.89 9.28
N LEU A 23 -2.52 -0.14 10.20
CA LEU A 23 -1.09 -0.23 10.42
C LEU A 23 -0.62 -1.60 10.91
N LYS A 24 -1.46 -2.33 11.61
CA LYS A 24 -1.14 -3.69 12.05
C LYS A 24 -1.00 -4.62 10.84
N ASN A 25 -1.93 -4.50 9.90
CA ASN A 25 -1.89 -5.30 8.68
C ASN A 25 -0.71 -4.90 7.80
N ILE A 26 -0.42 -3.61 7.72
CA ILE A 26 0.73 -3.11 6.96
C ILE A 26 2.03 -3.68 7.53
N LYS A 27 2.18 -3.67 8.86
CA LYS A 27 3.37 -4.23 9.51
C LYS A 27 3.49 -5.72 9.21
N TYR A 28 2.40 -6.44 9.29
CA TYR A 28 2.39 -7.87 9.01
C TYR A 28 2.82 -8.17 7.57
N LEU A 29 2.35 -7.37 6.63
CA LEU A 29 2.59 -7.62 5.20
C LEU A 29 3.92 -7.08 4.70
N THR A 30 4.40 -5.98 5.25
CA THR A 30 5.58 -5.29 4.71
C THR A 30 6.76 -5.19 5.67
N GLY A 31 6.52 -5.38 6.96
CA GLY A 31 7.55 -5.17 7.97
C GLY A 31 7.64 -3.72 8.45
N PHE A 32 6.91 -2.81 7.82
CA PHE A 32 6.94 -1.40 8.21
C PHE A 32 6.17 -1.17 9.51
N SER A 33 6.82 -0.60 10.52
CA SER A 33 6.21 -0.38 11.84
C SER A 33 6.08 1.08 12.24
N GLY A 34 6.05 2.00 11.27
CA GLY A 34 5.84 3.41 11.55
C GLY A 34 4.39 3.74 11.87
N SER A 35 4.13 4.99 12.19
CA SER A 35 2.80 5.46 12.59
C SER A 35 1.97 6.02 11.44
N ASN A 36 2.49 6.04 10.22
CA ASN A 36 1.77 6.53 9.06
C ASN A 36 2.19 5.76 7.82
N GLY A 37 1.23 5.15 7.15
CA GLY A 37 1.50 4.43 5.93
C GLY A 37 0.23 3.87 5.31
N TYR A 38 0.25 3.72 3.99
CA TYR A 38 -0.86 3.20 3.22
C TYR A 38 -0.30 2.24 2.17
N LEU A 39 -0.95 1.11 2.00
CA LEU A 39 -0.49 0.09 1.06
C LEU A 39 -1.56 -0.18 0.01
N ILE A 40 -1.17 -0.08 -1.25
CA ILE A 40 -2.06 -0.46 -2.35
C ILE A 40 -1.50 -1.72 -2.98
N VAL A 41 -2.22 -2.82 -2.81
CA VAL A 41 -1.81 -4.11 -3.38
C VAL A 41 -2.30 -4.18 -4.81
N SER A 42 -1.38 -4.32 -5.74
CA SER A 42 -1.68 -4.39 -7.17
C SER A 42 -1.22 -5.72 -7.75
N GLU A 43 -1.61 -5.98 -8.99
CA GLU A 43 -1.34 -7.27 -9.63
C GLU A 43 0.14 -7.60 -9.72
N LYS A 44 0.97 -6.62 -10.07
CA LYS A 44 2.41 -6.85 -10.22
C LYS A 44 3.23 -6.19 -9.14
N ASN A 45 3.12 -4.87 -9.04
CA ASN A 45 3.84 -4.09 -8.07
C ASN A 45 2.87 -3.42 -7.12
N SER A 46 3.16 -3.47 -5.85
CA SER A 46 2.36 -2.77 -4.86
C SER A 46 2.96 -1.40 -4.60
N ILE A 47 2.17 -0.51 -4.03
CA ILE A 47 2.59 0.86 -3.75
C ILE A 47 2.50 1.08 -2.25
N PHE A 48 3.57 1.59 -1.66
CA PHE A 48 3.57 1.96 -0.26
C PHE A 48 3.74 3.47 -0.14
N ILE A 49 2.80 4.12 0.53
CA ILE A 49 2.79 5.57 0.70
C ILE A 49 3.07 5.91 2.15
N SER A 50 4.04 6.78 2.40
CA SER A 50 4.28 7.30 3.73
C SER A 50 4.91 8.69 3.62
N ASP A 51 5.07 9.36 4.76
CA ASP A 51 5.62 10.72 4.76
C ASP A 51 7.14 10.71 4.86
N SER A 52 7.73 11.92 4.76
CA SER A 52 9.18 12.06 4.70
C SER A 52 9.92 11.58 5.93
N ARG A 53 9.26 11.53 7.09
CA ARG A 53 9.89 11.02 8.32
C ARG A 53 10.30 9.56 8.17
N TYR A 54 9.56 8.81 7.37
CA TYR A 54 9.74 7.37 7.23
C TYR A 54 10.34 6.94 5.90
N GLU A 55 10.70 7.88 5.04
CA GLU A 55 11.14 7.54 3.68
C GLU A 55 12.28 6.53 3.65
N GLU A 56 13.38 6.82 4.33
CA GLU A 56 14.53 5.92 4.34
C GLU A 56 14.19 4.58 5.00
N TYR A 57 13.51 4.65 6.12
CA TYR A 57 13.14 3.44 6.85
C TYR A 57 12.22 2.55 6.01
N ALA A 58 11.19 3.13 5.41
CA ALA A 58 10.26 2.37 4.59
C ALA A 58 10.98 1.68 3.43
N LYS A 59 11.84 2.42 2.74
CA LYS A 59 12.60 1.85 1.61
C LYS A 59 13.48 0.68 2.03
N SER A 60 13.90 0.64 3.29
CA SER A 60 14.76 -0.43 3.78
C SER A 60 13.99 -1.69 4.18
N VAL A 61 12.70 -1.58 4.48
CA VAL A 61 11.94 -2.72 5.01
C VAL A 61 10.84 -3.26 4.08
N ILE A 62 10.29 -2.44 3.19
CA ILE A 62 9.20 -2.90 2.32
C ILE A 62 9.72 -3.94 1.33
N PRO A 63 8.86 -4.89 0.90
CA PRO A 63 9.27 -5.92 -0.05
C PRO A 63 9.74 -5.33 -1.38
N GLU A 64 10.53 -6.10 -2.09
CA GLU A 64 11.10 -5.72 -3.39
C GLU A 64 10.04 -5.31 -4.41
N ASP A 65 8.88 -5.95 -4.34
CA ASP A 65 7.79 -5.67 -5.28
C ASP A 65 6.86 -4.56 -4.79
N CYS A 66 7.30 -3.78 -3.81
CA CYS A 66 6.62 -2.56 -3.38
C CYS A 66 7.44 -1.35 -3.81
N GLU A 67 6.75 -0.35 -4.33
CA GLU A 67 7.36 0.91 -4.71
C GLU A 67 6.96 1.97 -3.70
N PHE A 68 7.93 2.76 -3.23
CA PHE A 68 7.64 3.81 -2.26
C PHE A 68 7.21 5.10 -2.95
N PHE A 69 6.11 5.69 -2.47
CA PHE A 69 5.63 7.00 -2.92
C PHE A 69 5.57 7.92 -1.73
N LEU A 70 6.20 9.09 -1.86
CA LEU A 70 6.18 10.08 -0.79
C LEU A 70 4.80 10.73 -0.70
N GLN A 71 4.25 10.78 0.52
CA GLN A 71 3.00 11.43 0.78
C GLN A 71 3.15 12.94 0.66
N GLU A 72 2.37 13.54 -0.23
CA GLU A 72 2.30 14.97 -0.40
C GLU A 72 0.90 15.41 -0.01
N GLY A 73 0.79 16.38 0.89
CA GLY A 73 -0.50 16.78 1.42
C GLY A 73 -1.03 15.77 2.43
N ASN A 74 -2.34 15.72 2.62
CA ASN A 74 -2.95 14.80 3.56
C ASN A 74 -3.09 13.41 2.93
N ALA A 75 -3.52 12.44 3.74
CA ALA A 75 -3.64 11.05 3.29
C ALA A 75 -4.57 10.91 2.07
N PHE A 76 -5.70 11.59 2.09
CA PHE A 76 -6.66 11.51 1.00
C PHE A 76 -6.04 12.03 -0.30
N GLU A 77 -5.36 13.17 -0.23
CA GLU A 77 -4.69 13.75 -1.38
C GLU A 77 -3.59 12.83 -1.94
N ALA A 78 -2.79 12.24 -1.05
CA ALA A 78 -1.72 11.36 -1.46
C ALA A 78 -2.24 10.11 -2.15
N ILE A 79 -3.27 9.49 -1.59
CA ILE A 79 -3.88 8.29 -2.16
C ILE A 79 -4.53 8.62 -3.51
N SER A 80 -5.28 9.72 -3.56
CA SER A 80 -5.94 10.14 -4.81
C SER A 80 -4.95 10.44 -5.92
N SER A 81 -3.86 11.13 -5.59
CA SER A 81 -2.80 11.45 -6.55
C SER A 81 -2.15 10.18 -7.09
N THR A 82 -1.87 9.23 -6.22
CA THR A 82 -1.26 7.95 -6.60
C THR A 82 -2.18 7.17 -7.53
N ILE A 83 -3.45 7.11 -7.19
CA ILE A 83 -4.46 6.43 -8.00
C ILE A 83 -4.52 7.01 -9.40
N LYS A 84 -4.52 8.34 -9.50
CA LYS A 84 -4.53 9.03 -10.79
C LYS A 84 -3.27 8.74 -11.60
N LYS A 85 -2.11 8.83 -10.98
CA LYS A 85 -0.84 8.60 -11.67
C LYS A 85 -0.73 7.19 -12.23
N ARG A 86 -1.33 6.22 -11.56
CA ARG A 86 -1.29 4.83 -11.99
C ARG A 86 -2.45 4.45 -12.89
N GLY A 87 -3.36 5.37 -13.19
CA GLY A 87 -4.51 5.09 -14.05
C GLY A 87 -5.50 4.11 -13.44
N ILE A 88 -5.55 4.06 -12.12
CA ILE A 88 -6.46 3.17 -11.40
C ILE A 88 -7.86 3.79 -11.41
N LYS A 89 -8.84 3.05 -11.90
CA LYS A 89 -10.22 3.53 -11.99
C LYS A 89 -11.08 3.09 -10.82
N GLU A 90 -10.79 1.92 -10.27
CA GLU A 90 -11.51 1.38 -9.13
C GLU A 90 -10.51 0.87 -8.12
N ILE A 91 -10.82 1.01 -6.84
CA ILE A 91 -9.97 0.46 -5.80
C ILE A 91 -10.87 -0.14 -4.71
N TYR A 92 -10.49 -1.31 -4.24
CA TYR A 92 -11.17 -1.97 -3.14
C TYR A 92 -10.50 -1.53 -1.84
N VAL A 93 -11.28 -1.43 -0.78
CA VAL A 93 -10.73 -1.02 0.53
C VAL A 93 -11.02 -2.12 1.54
N GLU A 94 -10.12 -2.26 2.52
CA GLU A 94 -10.37 -3.24 3.56
C GLU A 94 -11.54 -2.79 4.44
N ALA A 95 -12.32 -3.76 4.88
CA ALA A 95 -13.45 -3.46 5.75
C ALA A 95 -12.93 -2.92 7.08
N SER A 96 -13.56 -1.85 7.55
CA SER A 96 -13.22 -1.30 8.87
C SER A 96 -14.19 -1.88 9.89
N ASN A 97 -13.67 -2.25 11.03
CA ASN A 97 -14.45 -2.79 12.13
C ASN A 97 -14.61 -1.76 13.23
#